data_6f3313c12f00c37ef5a5e49fc76c5de4
#
_entry.id   6f3313c12f00c37ef5a5e49fc76c5de4
#
_cell.length_a   1.000
_cell.length_b   1.000
_cell.length_c   1.000
_cell.angle_alpha   90.00
_cell.angle_beta   90.00
_cell.angle_gamma   90.00
#
_symmetry.space_group_name_H-M   'P 1'
#
loop_
_entity.id
_entity.type
_entity.pdbx_description
1 polymer ?
#
loop_
_entity_poly.entity_id
_entity_poly.type
_entity_poly.pdbx_seq_one_letter_code
_entity_poly.pdbx_strand_id
1 'polypeptide(L)'
;LNIPKEAAFFMSFFIDNVSADSLGTPLISFAEEIDCTLTEVLSYFGHFKYLQDNGYLIKKGAGIYSVPDEVLMAISENRPFSGIDYYNKVLSFTANKDIVSRRLFFDDALSYRVRAMEKLLTGDAFERFQEAMNQGSHNTGFCALFYGESGTGKTELAFQLARKTRRDILTIDCSEVASKWIGDSEKNARKIFNIYRIFSKNPRVK
;
A
#
# COMPACT_ATOMS: atom_id res chain seq x y z
N LEU A 1 -17.38 -9.83 -5.15
CA LEU A 1 -15.95 -9.85 -4.81
C LEU A 1 -15.29 -11.06 -5.49
N ASN A 2 -14.12 -10.87 -6.09
CA ASN A 2 -13.38 -11.98 -6.71
C ASN A 2 -12.36 -12.53 -5.70
N ILE A 3 -12.85 -13.30 -4.73
CA ILE A 3 -12.06 -13.91 -3.65
C ILE A 3 -12.20 -15.44 -3.66
N PRO A 4 -11.20 -16.21 -3.19
CA PRO A 4 -11.30 -17.65 -3.03
C PRO A 4 -12.50 -18.06 -2.17
N LYS A 5 -13.11 -19.23 -2.47
CA LYS A 5 -14.33 -19.67 -1.76
C LYS A 5 -14.15 -19.75 -0.25
N GLU A 6 -13.02 -20.26 0.19
CA GLU A 6 -12.69 -20.39 1.61
C GLU A 6 -12.52 -19.02 2.27
N ALA A 7 -11.89 -18.07 1.58
CA ALA A 7 -11.77 -16.69 2.06
C ALA A 7 -13.12 -15.97 2.04
N ALA A 8 -14.02 -16.31 1.09
CA ALA A 8 -15.38 -15.74 1.05
C ALA A 8 -16.20 -16.15 2.28
N PHE A 9 -16.04 -17.38 2.76
CA PHE A 9 -16.71 -17.86 3.98
C PHE A 9 -16.29 -17.02 5.21
N PHE A 10 -15.01 -16.79 5.40
CA PHE A 10 -14.53 -15.90 6.47
C PHE A 10 -15.02 -14.47 6.28
N MET A 11 -15.06 -14.00 5.03
CA MET A 11 -15.50 -12.64 4.73
C MET A 11 -16.97 -12.43 5.08
N SER A 12 -17.88 -13.41 4.81
CA SER A 12 -19.30 -13.31 5.15
C SER A 12 -19.48 -13.16 6.66
N PHE A 13 -18.80 -13.96 7.47
CA PHE A 13 -18.86 -13.82 8.92
C PHE A 13 -18.51 -12.39 9.40
N PHE A 14 -17.42 -11.80 8.87
CA PHE A 14 -17.03 -10.46 9.27
C PHE A 14 -18.00 -9.38 8.78
N ILE A 15 -18.68 -9.60 7.65
CA ILE A 15 -19.73 -8.70 7.15
C ILE A 15 -20.97 -8.77 8.05
N ASP A 16 -21.40 -9.98 8.40
CA ASP A 16 -22.59 -10.21 9.22
C ASP A 16 -22.39 -9.67 10.65
N ASN A 17 -21.15 -9.64 11.13
CA ASN A 17 -20.77 -9.15 12.46
C ASN A 17 -20.21 -7.71 12.43
N VAL A 18 -20.47 -6.92 11.38
CA VAL A 18 -20.13 -5.49 11.38
C VAL A 18 -20.97 -4.77 12.42
N SER A 19 -20.36 -4.43 13.55
CA SER A 19 -21.02 -3.62 14.58
C SER A 19 -20.89 -2.13 14.25
N ALA A 20 -21.91 -1.35 14.62
CA ALA A 20 -21.90 0.12 14.51
C ALA A 20 -20.78 0.77 15.35
N ASP A 21 -20.25 0.07 16.34
CA ASP A 21 -19.17 0.51 17.20
C ASP A 21 -17.80 0.10 16.62
N SER A 22 -17.28 0.73 15.68
CA SER A 22 -15.96 0.68 15.02
C SER A 22 -14.80 -0.16 15.67
N LEU A 23 -15.06 -0.94 16.70
CA LEU A 23 -14.10 -1.76 17.46
C LEU A 23 -13.61 -2.98 16.66
N GLY A 24 -14.42 -3.49 15.73
CA GLY A 24 -14.12 -4.69 14.94
C GLY A 24 -14.54 -6.00 15.65
N THR A 25 -14.49 -7.10 14.91
CA THR A 25 -14.92 -8.43 15.33
C THR A 25 -13.73 -9.27 15.79
N PRO A 26 -13.74 -9.83 17.01
CA PRO A 26 -12.71 -10.73 17.49
C PRO A 26 -12.71 -12.06 16.71
N LEU A 27 -11.52 -12.59 16.42
CA LEU A 27 -11.38 -13.89 15.77
C LEU A 27 -11.93 -15.04 16.63
N ILE A 28 -11.95 -14.87 17.95
CA ILE A 28 -12.52 -15.86 18.86
C ILE A 28 -14.03 -16.01 18.63
N SER A 29 -14.75 -14.93 18.33
CA SER A 29 -16.19 -14.99 18.05
C SER A 29 -16.50 -15.83 16.81
N PHE A 30 -15.59 -15.86 15.83
CA PHE A 30 -15.71 -16.75 14.68
C PHE A 30 -15.60 -18.23 15.11
N ALA A 31 -14.63 -18.55 15.98
CA ALA A 31 -14.46 -19.91 16.49
C ALA A 31 -15.68 -20.37 17.29
N GLU A 32 -16.25 -19.47 18.11
CA GLU A 32 -17.46 -19.75 18.90
C GLU A 32 -18.69 -19.99 18.00
N GLU A 33 -18.88 -19.21 16.95
CA GLU A 33 -20.04 -19.32 16.06
C GLU A 33 -20.06 -20.61 15.24
N ILE A 34 -18.89 -21.09 14.80
CA ILE A 34 -18.77 -22.34 14.03
C ILE A 34 -18.45 -23.58 14.88
N ASP A 35 -18.49 -23.43 16.20
CA ASP A 35 -18.23 -24.50 17.18
C ASP A 35 -16.89 -25.21 16.95
N CYS A 36 -15.82 -24.45 16.80
CA CYS A 36 -14.47 -24.96 16.63
C CYS A 36 -13.46 -24.29 17.58
N THR A 37 -12.29 -24.89 17.70
CA THR A 37 -11.20 -24.33 18.51
C THR A 37 -10.50 -23.18 17.77
N LEU A 38 -9.95 -22.22 18.52
CA LEU A 38 -9.13 -21.16 17.94
C LEU A 38 -7.93 -21.71 17.14
N THR A 39 -7.39 -22.85 17.55
CA THR A 39 -6.29 -23.52 16.84
C THR A 39 -6.72 -23.98 15.43
N GLU A 40 -7.93 -24.50 15.31
CA GLU A 40 -8.49 -24.89 14.00
C GLU A 40 -8.70 -23.67 13.12
N VAL A 41 -9.24 -22.56 13.67
CA VAL A 41 -9.35 -21.28 12.94
C VAL A 41 -7.98 -20.79 12.46
N LEU A 42 -6.96 -20.90 13.30
CA LEU A 42 -5.59 -20.49 12.95
C LEU A 42 -4.97 -21.34 11.84
N SER A 43 -5.44 -22.58 11.63
CA SER A 43 -5.01 -23.40 10.47
C SER A 43 -5.39 -22.76 9.13
N TYR A 44 -6.44 -21.94 9.11
CA TYR A 44 -6.89 -21.16 7.95
C TYR A 44 -6.27 -19.76 7.86
N PHE A 45 -5.21 -19.49 8.64
CA PHE A 45 -4.56 -18.17 8.70
C PHE A 45 -4.13 -17.63 7.32
N GLY A 46 -3.83 -18.51 6.38
CA GLY A 46 -3.54 -18.14 4.99
C GLY A 46 -4.66 -17.33 4.32
N HIS A 47 -5.93 -17.69 4.59
CA HIS A 47 -7.10 -17.00 4.04
C HIS A 47 -7.32 -15.64 4.71
N PHE A 48 -7.11 -15.53 6.02
CA PHE A 48 -7.12 -14.24 6.72
C PHE A 48 -6.04 -13.32 6.20
N LYS A 49 -4.83 -13.85 6.02
CA LYS A 49 -3.73 -13.09 5.45
C LYS A 49 -4.04 -12.65 4.02
N TYR A 50 -4.65 -13.51 3.20
CA TYR A 50 -5.10 -13.14 1.87
C TYR A 50 -6.10 -11.98 1.91
N LEU A 51 -7.11 -12.03 2.79
CA LEU A 51 -8.10 -10.96 2.93
C LEU A 51 -7.45 -9.65 3.39
N GLN A 52 -6.48 -9.72 4.31
CA GLN A 52 -5.74 -8.54 4.76
C GLN A 52 -4.83 -7.97 3.66
N ASP A 53 -4.06 -8.82 2.99
CA ASP A 53 -3.11 -8.41 1.94
C ASP A 53 -3.83 -7.79 0.73
N ASN A 54 -5.10 -8.12 0.52
CA ASN A 54 -5.94 -7.57 -0.55
C ASN A 54 -6.92 -6.47 -0.07
N GLY A 55 -6.80 -6.02 1.17
CA GLY A 55 -7.58 -4.90 1.69
C GLY A 55 -9.05 -5.20 1.99
N TYR A 56 -9.45 -6.46 2.04
CA TYR A 56 -10.81 -6.87 2.41
C TYR A 56 -11.04 -6.86 3.93
N LEU A 57 -9.98 -7.08 4.72
CA LEU A 57 -10.01 -7.01 6.18
C LEU A 57 -8.89 -6.13 6.71
N ILE A 58 -9.18 -5.37 7.75
CA ILE A 58 -8.22 -4.57 8.50
C ILE A 58 -8.05 -5.15 9.90
N LYS A 59 -6.81 -5.37 10.32
CA LYS A 59 -6.50 -5.75 11.70
C LYS A 59 -6.49 -4.51 12.60
N LYS A 60 -7.43 -4.44 13.54
CA LYS A 60 -7.55 -3.33 14.52
C LYS A 60 -6.71 -3.57 15.79
N GLY A 61 -6.48 -4.83 16.15
CA GLY A 61 -5.73 -5.21 17.36
C GLY A 61 -5.34 -6.69 17.37
N ALA A 62 -4.93 -7.23 18.49
CA ALA A 62 -4.62 -8.64 18.62
C ALA A 62 -5.89 -9.48 18.40
N GLY A 63 -5.95 -10.17 17.25
CA GLY A 63 -7.10 -11.02 16.90
C GLY A 63 -8.41 -10.29 16.59
N ILE A 64 -8.39 -8.97 16.45
CA ILE A 64 -9.59 -8.16 16.13
C ILE A 64 -9.47 -7.67 14.68
N TYR A 65 -10.52 -7.89 13.89
CA TYR A 65 -10.59 -7.53 12.49
C TYR A 65 -11.85 -6.72 12.18
N SER A 66 -11.79 -5.87 11.18
CA SER A 66 -12.96 -5.13 10.66
C SER A 66 -12.97 -5.12 9.15
N VAL A 67 -14.17 -5.03 8.57
CA VAL A 67 -14.38 -4.83 7.15
C VAL A 67 -14.31 -3.33 6.87
N PRO A 68 -13.52 -2.86 5.89
CA PRO A 68 -13.54 -1.47 5.46
C PRO A 68 -14.89 -1.04 4.89
N ASP A 69 -15.30 0.20 5.13
CA ASP A 69 -16.54 0.75 4.59
C ASP A 69 -16.60 0.69 3.06
N GLU A 70 -15.46 0.84 2.39
CA GLU A 70 -15.33 0.75 0.94
C GLU A 70 -15.66 -0.65 0.40
N VAL A 71 -15.37 -1.70 1.18
CA VAL A 71 -15.76 -3.08 0.85
C VAL A 71 -17.27 -3.24 0.99
N LEU A 72 -17.85 -2.72 2.07
CA LEU A 72 -19.29 -2.76 2.30
C LEU A 72 -20.05 -1.98 1.21
N MET A 73 -19.56 -0.81 0.83
CA MET A 73 -20.11 -0.02 -0.27
C MET A 73 -20.00 -0.78 -1.61
N ALA A 74 -18.85 -1.40 -1.89
CA ALA A 74 -18.70 -2.18 -3.12
C ALA A 74 -19.66 -3.37 -3.21
N ILE A 75 -19.96 -4.00 -2.07
CA ILE A 75 -20.95 -5.09 -1.99
C ILE A 75 -22.35 -4.54 -2.21
N SER A 76 -22.73 -3.46 -1.52
CA SER A 76 -24.07 -2.87 -1.64
C SER A 76 -24.36 -2.33 -3.04
N GLU A 77 -23.36 -1.80 -3.72
CA GLU A 77 -23.43 -1.29 -5.09
C GLU A 77 -23.22 -2.37 -6.17
N ASN A 78 -22.99 -3.63 -5.76
CA ASN A 78 -22.68 -4.75 -6.64
C ASN A 78 -21.54 -4.45 -7.64
N ARG A 79 -20.52 -3.72 -7.20
CA ARG A 79 -19.35 -3.36 -8.01
C ARG A 79 -18.12 -4.19 -7.62
N PRO A 80 -17.20 -4.42 -8.55
CA PRO A 80 -15.94 -5.07 -8.21
C PRO A 80 -15.16 -4.20 -7.21
N PHE A 81 -14.53 -4.85 -6.23
CA PHE A 81 -13.62 -4.24 -5.28
C PHE A 81 -12.21 -4.78 -5.50
N SER A 82 -11.24 -3.90 -5.53
CA SER A 82 -9.82 -4.24 -5.37
C SER A 82 -9.30 -3.59 -4.09
N GLY A 83 -8.36 -4.24 -3.39
CA GLY A 83 -7.76 -3.65 -2.19
C GLY A 83 -7.15 -2.26 -2.42
N ILE A 84 -6.88 -1.94 -3.68
CA ILE A 84 -6.45 -0.62 -4.15
C ILE A 84 -7.53 0.45 -3.91
N ASP A 85 -8.81 0.12 -4.06
CA ASP A 85 -9.91 1.09 -3.93
C ASP A 85 -10.02 1.64 -2.51
N TYR A 86 -9.70 0.83 -1.50
CA TYR A 86 -9.67 1.29 -0.12
C TYR A 86 -8.64 2.41 0.12
N TYR A 87 -7.52 2.34 -0.58
CA TYR A 87 -6.43 3.28 -0.41
C TYR A 87 -6.49 4.47 -1.39
N ASN A 88 -7.31 4.40 -2.43
CA ASN A 88 -7.42 5.44 -3.46
C ASN A 88 -7.85 6.82 -2.92
N LYS A 89 -8.44 6.88 -1.72
CA LYS A 89 -8.77 8.16 -1.06
C LYS A 89 -7.55 8.90 -0.49
N VAL A 90 -6.46 8.17 -0.23
CA VAL A 90 -5.23 8.69 0.41
C VAL A 90 -4.04 8.62 -0.53
N LEU A 91 -4.19 7.81 -1.58
CA LEU A 91 -3.13 7.48 -2.52
C LEU A 91 -3.56 7.87 -3.93
N SER A 92 -2.62 8.41 -4.69
CA SER A 92 -2.76 8.60 -6.13
C SER A 92 -1.75 7.72 -6.85
N PHE A 93 -2.24 6.77 -7.64
CA PHE A 93 -1.41 5.92 -8.50
C PHE A 93 -1.35 6.52 -9.90
N THR A 94 -0.14 6.64 -10.44
CA THR A 94 0.07 7.08 -11.81
C THR A 94 1.00 6.10 -12.51
N ALA A 95 0.52 5.46 -13.57
CA ALA A 95 1.35 4.58 -14.38
C ALA A 95 2.38 5.39 -15.17
N ASN A 96 3.58 4.86 -15.35
CA ASN A 96 4.68 5.59 -16.01
C ASN A 96 4.33 6.06 -17.43
N LYS A 97 3.50 5.28 -18.14
CA LYS A 97 3.02 5.61 -19.50
C LYS A 97 2.10 6.84 -19.53
N ASP A 98 1.43 7.14 -18.41
CA ASP A 98 0.48 8.24 -18.28
C ASP A 98 1.15 9.53 -17.77
N ILE A 99 2.43 9.46 -17.38
CA ILE A 99 3.21 10.62 -16.96
C ILE A 99 3.58 11.46 -18.20
N VAL A 100 3.05 12.68 -18.23
CA VAL A 100 3.35 13.64 -19.30
C VAL A 100 4.81 14.05 -19.26
N SER A 101 5.50 14.05 -20.41
CA SER A 101 6.89 14.51 -20.50
C SER A 101 6.98 16.02 -20.31
N ARG A 102 7.75 16.45 -19.33
CA ARG A 102 8.03 17.86 -19.08
C ARG A 102 9.52 18.10 -18.99
N ARG A 103 9.97 19.22 -19.58
CA ARG A 103 11.36 19.63 -19.48
C ARG A 103 11.58 20.41 -18.19
N LEU A 104 12.56 19.96 -17.42
CA LEU A 104 13.03 20.66 -16.22
C LEU A 104 14.38 21.30 -16.49
N PHE A 105 14.60 22.45 -15.89
CA PHE A 105 15.84 23.22 -16.02
C PHE A 105 16.49 23.29 -14.65
N PHE A 106 17.73 22.83 -14.59
CA PHE A 106 18.53 22.78 -13.38
C PHE A 106 19.89 23.43 -13.66
N ASP A 107 20.55 23.89 -12.65
CA ASP A 107 21.97 24.21 -12.71
C ASP A 107 22.81 22.94 -12.97
N ASP A 108 24.10 23.12 -13.26
CA ASP A 108 24.98 22.00 -13.60
C ASP A 108 25.16 21.02 -12.44
N ALA A 109 25.24 21.51 -11.21
CA ALA A 109 25.42 20.68 -10.01
C ALA A 109 24.19 19.79 -9.76
N LEU A 110 22.99 20.34 -9.84
CA LEU A 110 21.75 19.59 -9.69
C LEU A 110 21.52 18.65 -10.86
N SER A 111 21.83 19.09 -12.09
CA SER A 111 21.78 18.25 -13.29
C SER A 111 22.66 17.01 -13.16
N TYR A 112 23.84 17.13 -12.61
CA TYR A 112 24.73 16.00 -12.35
C TYR A 112 24.11 15.00 -11.35
N ARG A 113 23.56 15.50 -10.23
CA ARG A 113 22.90 14.66 -9.22
C ARG A 113 21.67 13.93 -9.77
N VAL A 114 20.85 14.63 -10.55
CA VAL A 114 19.66 14.03 -11.19
C VAL A 114 20.07 12.93 -12.16
N ARG A 115 21.10 13.14 -12.99
CA ARG A 115 21.62 12.10 -13.90
C ARG A 115 22.20 10.90 -13.14
N ALA A 116 22.84 11.12 -12.01
CA ALA A 116 23.34 10.03 -11.17
C ALA A 116 22.19 9.18 -10.61
N MET A 117 21.09 9.82 -10.15
CA MET A 117 19.87 9.11 -9.73
C MET A 117 19.21 8.35 -10.89
N GLU A 118 19.09 8.96 -12.07
CA GLU A 118 18.56 8.28 -13.26
C GLU A 118 19.36 7.00 -13.56
N LYS A 119 20.68 7.10 -13.56
CA LYS A 119 21.57 5.93 -13.77
C LYS A 119 21.39 4.86 -12.71
N LEU A 120 21.33 5.24 -11.44
CA LEU A 120 21.14 4.29 -10.34
C LEU A 120 19.80 3.55 -10.44
N LEU A 121 18.72 4.26 -10.83
CA LEU A 121 17.39 3.71 -10.89
C LEU A 121 17.07 2.98 -12.20
N THR A 122 17.98 2.94 -13.17
CA THR A 122 17.77 2.34 -14.49
C THR A 122 18.49 1.01 -14.64
N GLY A 123 17.77 -0.01 -15.14
CA GLY A 123 18.31 -1.32 -15.52
C GLY A 123 19.07 -2.03 -14.40
N ASP A 124 20.14 -2.71 -14.78
CA ASP A 124 20.97 -3.58 -13.89
C ASP A 124 21.68 -2.82 -12.76
N ALA A 125 21.76 -1.50 -12.85
CA ALA A 125 22.44 -0.70 -11.81
C ALA A 125 21.64 -0.73 -10.50
N PHE A 126 20.32 -0.73 -10.56
CA PHE A 126 19.47 -0.83 -9.37
C PHE A 126 19.50 -2.25 -8.78
N GLU A 127 19.49 -3.27 -9.63
CA GLU A 127 19.59 -4.66 -9.18
C GLU A 127 20.92 -4.92 -8.46
N ARG A 128 22.03 -4.49 -9.05
CA ARG A 128 23.36 -4.56 -8.39
C ARG A 128 23.41 -3.78 -7.07
N PHE A 129 22.77 -2.62 -7.02
CA PHE A 129 22.65 -1.86 -5.78
C PHE A 129 21.88 -2.64 -4.72
N GLN A 130 20.74 -3.25 -5.08
CA GLN A 130 19.95 -4.07 -4.16
C GLN A 130 20.71 -5.31 -3.69
N GLU A 131 21.42 -5.99 -4.57
CA GLU A 131 22.26 -7.14 -4.24
C GLU A 131 23.34 -6.78 -3.24
N ALA A 132 24.05 -5.66 -3.45
CA ALA A 132 25.07 -5.17 -2.54
C ALA A 132 24.50 -4.81 -1.15
N MET A 133 23.31 -4.20 -1.11
CA MET A 133 22.62 -3.88 0.15
C MET A 133 22.13 -5.14 0.88
N ASN A 134 21.64 -6.14 0.15
CA ASN A 134 21.21 -7.42 0.73
C ASN A 134 22.37 -8.17 1.40
N GLN A 135 23.57 -8.17 0.81
CA GLN A 135 24.75 -8.79 1.41
C GLN A 135 25.14 -8.14 2.74
N GLY A 136 24.86 -6.85 2.92
CA GLY A 136 25.10 -6.11 4.16
C GLY A 136 23.99 -6.19 5.20
N SER A 137 22.95 -7.01 5.02
CA SER A 137 21.74 -7.06 5.87
C SER A 137 21.00 -5.71 5.99
N HIS A 138 21.13 -4.85 4.99
CA HIS A 138 20.48 -3.56 4.94
C HIS A 138 19.15 -3.61 4.17
N ASN A 139 18.28 -2.64 4.44
CA ASN A 139 17.07 -2.50 3.65
C ASN A 139 17.39 -2.17 2.19
N THR A 140 16.74 -2.85 1.25
CA THR A 140 16.99 -2.73 -0.21
C THR A 140 16.32 -1.52 -0.86
N GLY A 141 15.71 -0.64 -0.06
CA GLY A 141 15.04 0.56 -0.55
C GLY A 141 15.99 1.73 -0.76
N PHE A 142 15.76 2.51 -1.81
CA PHE A 142 16.41 3.80 -2.01
C PHE A 142 15.51 4.91 -1.50
N CYS A 143 16.04 5.80 -0.65
CA CYS A 143 15.32 6.97 -0.15
C CYS A 143 16.01 8.24 -0.63
N ALA A 144 15.25 9.17 -1.19
CA ALA A 144 15.73 10.47 -1.60
C ALA A 144 14.84 11.57 -1.04
N LEU A 145 15.44 12.62 -0.50
CA LEU A 145 14.77 13.83 -0.02
C LEU A 145 14.97 14.98 -1.02
N PHE A 146 13.87 15.45 -1.63
CA PHE A 146 13.86 16.67 -2.43
C PHE A 146 13.41 17.84 -1.55
N TYR A 147 14.28 18.81 -1.35
CA TYR A 147 14.01 20.01 -0.54
C TYR A 147 14.29 21.29 -1.34
N GLY A 148 13.70 22.39 -0.91
CA GLY A 148 13.81 23.70 -1.56
C GLY A 148 12.48 24.45 -1.53
N GLU A 149 12.43 25.64 -2.09
CA GLU A 149 11.27 26.52 -2.10
C GLU A 149 10.07 25.93 -2.87
N SER A 150 8.87 26.42 -2.60
CA SER A 150 7.67 26.02 -3.32
C SER A 150 7.80 26.38 -4.81
N GLY A 151 7.23 25.55 -5.70
CA GLY A 151 7.25 25.81 -7.14
C GLY A 151 8.55 25.45 -7.87
N THR A 152 9.60 25.00 -7.19
CA THR A 152 10.91 24.68 -7.81
C THR A 152 10.96 23.34 -8.56
N GLY A 153 9.82 22.66 -8.74
CA GLY A 153 9.73 21.45 -9.57
C GLY A 153 10.08 20.14 -8.84
N LYS A 154 10.13 20.11 -7.51
CA LYS A 154 10.48 18.89 -6.73
C LYS A 154 9.59 17.70 -7.04
N THR A 155 8.27 17.89 -7.01
CA THR A 155 7.29 16.86 -7.34
C THR A 155 7.40 16.45 -8.80
N GLU A 156 7.52 17.42 -9.69
CA GLU A 156 7.67 17.14 -11.13
C GLU A 156 8.94 16.33 -11.41
N LEU A 157 10.05 16.61 -10.71
CA LEU A 157 11.28 15.82 -10.83
C LEU A 157 11.04 14.35 -10.49
N ALA A 158 10.29 14.05 -9.42
CA ALA A 158 9.95 12.68 -9.06
C ALA A 158 9.16 11.97 -10.18
N PHE A 159 8.16 12.67 -10.76
CA PHE A 159 7.39 12.14 -11.91
C PHE A 159 8.28 11.90 -13.13
N GLN A 160 9.17 12.85 -13.47
CA GLN A 160 10.04 12.70 -14.63
C GLN A 160 11.10 11.60 -14.44
N LEU A 161 11.60 11.40 -13.22
CA LEU A 161 12.45 10.27 -12.86
C LEU A 161 11.71 8.94 -13.03
N ALA A 162 10.50 8.82 -12.48
CA ALA A 162 9.67 7.63 -12.63
C ALA A 162 9.43 7.30 -14.11
N ARG A 163 9.05 8.30 -14.91
CA ARG A 163 8.84 8.14 -16.35
C ARG A 163 10.11 7.64 -17.07
N LYS A 164 11.27 8.25 -16.83
CA LYS A 164 12.54 7.89 -17.48
C LYS A 164 13.02 6.49 -17.08
N THR A 165 12.80 6.10 -15.85
CA THR A 165 13.20 4.79 -15.31
C THR A 165 12.12 3.71 -15.51
N ARG A 166 11.02 4.04 -16.19
CA ARG A 166 9.89 3.16 -16.49
C ARG A 166 9.26 2.56 -15.22
N ARG A 167 9.19 3.36 -14.16
CA ARG A 167 8.57 2.99 -12.88
C ARG A 167 7.25 3.71 -12.73
N ASP A 168 6.28 3.01 -12.18
CA ASP A 168 5.04 3.63 -11.76
C ASP A 168 5.27 4.45 -10.47
N ILE A 169 4.41 5.42 -10.22
CA ILE A 169 4.53 6.28 -9.04
C ILE A 169 3.28 6.19 -8.18
N LEU A 170 3.51 6.06 -6.89
CA LEU A 170 2.47 6.14 -5.87
C LEU A 170 2.69 7.42 -5.06
N THR A 171 1.75 8.34 -5.13
CA THR A 171 1.80 9.60 -4.39
C THR A 171 0.93 9.49 -3.14
N ILE A 172 1.46 9.95 -2.02
CA ILE A 172 0.77 9.96 -0.73
C ILE A 172 0.74 11.39 -0.22
N ASP A 173 -0.46 11.91 0.08
CA ASP A 173 -0.60 13.19 0.76
C ASP A 173 -0.48 12.98 2.27
N CYS A 174 0.64 13.44 2.83
CA CYS A 174 0.89 13.33 4.26
C CYS A 174 -0.09 14.14 5.11
N SER A 175 -0.70 15.22 4.59
CA SER A 175 -1.68 16.02 5.31
C SER A 175 -3.00 15.25 5.48
N GLU A 176 -3.43 14.52 4.47
CA GLU A 176 -4.60 13.64 4.56
C GLU A 176 -4.35 12.45 5.50
N VAL A 177 -3.13 11.90 5.46
CA VAL A 177 -2.71 10.85 6.39
C VAL A 177 -2.74 11.34 7.83
N ALA A 178 -2.23 12.53 8.08
CA ALA A 178 -2.20 13.11 9.43
C ALA A 178 -3.60 13.43 9.95
N SER A 179 -4.49 13.98 9.12
CA SER A 179 -5.85 14.37 9.52
C SER A 179 -6.77 13.17 9.83
N LYS A 180 -6.64 12.07 9.07
CA LYS A 180 -7.46 10.86 9.25
C LYS A 180 -6.96 9.92 10.35
N TRP A 181 -5.69 10.05 10.73
CA TRP A 181 -5.03 9.12 11.65
C TRP A 181 -4.40 9.86 12.83
N ILE A 182 -5.18 10.71 13.49
CA ILE A 182 -4.77 11.45 14.69
C ILE A 182 -4.40 10.44 15.79
N GLY A 183 -3.17 10.53 16.32
CA GLY A 183 -2.78 9.90 17.58
C GLY A 183 -1.47 9.11 17.60
N ASP A 184 -0.96 8.56 16.47
CA ASP A 184 0.23 7.70 16.50
C ASP A 184 1.06 7.80 15.21
N SER A 185 1.97 8.75 15.14
CA SER A 185 2.81 9.00 13.95
C SER A 185 3.58 7.76 13.48
N GLU A 186 4.05 6.92 14.40
CA GLU A 186 4.78 5.68 14.05
C GLU A 186 3.86 4.63 13.42
N LYS A 187 2.66 4.43 13.98
CA LYS A 187 1.67 3.50 13.41
C LYS A 187 1.21 3.96 12.03
N ASN A 188 1.10 5.27 11.83
CA ASN A 188 0.72 5.86 10.55
C ASN A 188 1.80 5.66 9.49
N ALA A 189 3.07 5.87 9.84
CA ALA A 189 4.19 5.56 8.95
C ALA A 189 4.20 4.08 8.56
N ARG A 190 4.02 3.16 9.50
CA ARG A 190 3.91 1.71 9.23
C ARG A 190 2.76 1.38 8.27
N LYS A 191 1.61 2.05 8.41
CA LYS A 191 0.47 1.87 7.47
C LYS A 191 0.87 2.28 6.05
N ILE A 192 1.54 3.41 5.86
CA ILE A 192 2.02 3.87 4.55
C ILE A 192 2.91 2.80 3.90
N PHE A 193 3.90 2.27 4.64
CA PHE A 193 4.78 1.21 4.11
C PHE A 193 4.04 -0.09 3.83
N ASN A 194 3.02 -0.44 4.62
CA ASN A 194 2.18 -1.61 4.34
C ASN A 194 1.38 -1.42 3.05
N ILE A 195 0.83 -0.24 2.83
CA ILE A 195 0.13 0.13 1.60
C ILE A 195 1.08 -0.01 0.40
N TYR A 196 2.26 0.58 0.47
CA TYR A 196 3.28 0.44 -0.58
C TYR A 196 3.58 -1.04 -0.88
N ARG A 197 3.70 -1.88 0.16
CA ARG A 197 3.96 -3.32 0.01
C ARG A 197 2.80 -4.05 -0.68
N ILE A 198 1.56 -3.65 -0.45
CA ILE A 198 0.38 -4.19 -1.14
C ILE A 198 0.44 -3.81 -2.63
N PHE A 199 0.71 -2.54 -2.92
CA PHE A 199 0.84 -2.07 -4.30
C PHE A 199 2.01 -2.73 -5.05
N SER A 200 3.18 -2.85 -4.43
CA SER A 200 4.36 -3.44 -5.06
C SER A 200 4.22 -4.93 -5.41
N LYS A 201 3.29 -5.64 -4.76
CA LYS A 201 2.94 -7.03 -5.07
C LYS A 201 1.90 -7.17 -6.19
N ASN A 202 1.28 -6.09 -6.61
CA ASN A 202 0.30 -6.13 -7.69
C ASN A 202 1.02 -6.27 -9.03
N PRO A 203 0.76 -7.32 -9.83
CA PRO A 203 1.44 -7.55 -11.10
C PRO A 203 1.17 -6.48 -12.16
N ARG A 204 0.22 -5.58 -11.93
CA ARG A 204 -0.09 -4.42 -12.80
C ARG A 204 0.78 -3.20 -12.49
N VAL A 205 1.51 -3.20 -11.37
CA VAL A 205 2.41 -2.12 -10.92
C VAL A 205 3.84 -2.49 -11.28
N LYS A 206 4.55 -1.57 -11.93
CA LYS A 206 5.95 -1.73 -12.37
C LYS A 206 6.93 -0.91 -11.53
#